data_e248398df638b85f6adb6086c536e8b9
#
_entry.id   e248398df638b85f6adb6086c536e8b9
#
_cell.length_a   1.000
_cell.length_b   1.000
_cell.length_c   1.000
_cell.angle_alpha   90.00
_cell.angle_beta   90.00
_cell.angle_gamma   90.00
#
_symmetry.space_group_name_H-M   'P 1'
#
loop_
_entity.id
_entity.type
_entity.pdbx_description
1 polymer ?
#
loop_
_entity_poly.entity_id
_entity_poly.type
_entity_poly.pdbx_seq_one_letter_code
_entity_poly.pdbx_strand_id
1 'polypeptide(L)'
;MEKQKIDYLEKYSIVVVGSRMMLELLWRSGIGCIRYISDFISQVDSLIDCTLDPLEANQYDIVGPRSEESNVISYLFPEDRTELKRIMKGSDIVVAHKNMLEVSKIAEEIGVPFIPDIVTTFLPDGVKFWELEYPKVERNPISYAITCGLQALEIMRTLAGQKPILAPEAILVDLKEGIKRVCLRKIGTA
;
A
#
# COMPACT_ATOMS: atom_id res chain seq x y z
N MET A 1 5.86 -2.17 -31.95
CA MET A 1 4.98 -1.94 -30.79
C MET A 1 5.64 -0.86 -29.97
N GLU A 2 5.15 0.36 -30.05
CA GLU A 2 5.61 1.46 -29.18
C GLU A 2 5.26 1.10 -27.74
N LYS A 3 6.25 1.16 -26.86
CA LYS A 3 6.05 1.11 -25.42
C LYS A 3 5.15 2.31 -25.07
N GLN A 4 3.85 2.07 -24.85
CA GLN A 4 3.05 3.04 -24.13
C GLN A 4 3.65 3.12 -22.73
N LYS A 5 4.42 4.16 -22.51
CA LYS A 5 4.94 4.51 -21.19
C LYS A 5 3.74 4.69 -20.26
N ILE A 6 3.81 4.11 -19.07
CA ILE A 6 2.83 4.36 -18.00
C ILE A 6 3.21 5.71 -17.33
N ASP A 7 3.50 6.71 -18.13
CA ASP A 7 4.01 8.03 -17.69
C ASP A 7 3.03 8.75 -16.73
N TYR A 8 1.76 8.32 -16.69
CA TYR A 8 0.77 8.96 -15.83
C TYR A 8 0.94 8.62 -14.32
N LEU A 9 1.65 7.55 -13.97
CA LEU A 9 1.88 7.16 -12.57
C LEU A 9 3.04 7.93 -11.92
N GLU A 10 3.95 8.46 -12.72
CA GLU A 10 5.15 9.18 -12.24
C GLU A 10 4.82 10.46 -11.46
N LYS A 11 3.66 11.05 -11.69
CA LYS A 11 3.21 12.25 -10.98
C LYS A 11 2.67 12.00 -9.58
N TYR A 12 2.39 10.75 -9.21
CA TYR A 12 1.76 10.41 -7.95
C TYR A 12 2.77 10.11 -6.84
N SER A 13 2.36 10.42 -5.62
CA SER A 13 3.11 10.18 -4.40
C SER A 13 2.32 9.30 -3.44
N ILE A 14 2.91 8.19 -3.00
CA ILE A 14 2.27 7.23 -2.11
C ILE A 14 3.09 7.05 -0.84
N VAL A 15 2.41 6.92 0.29
CA VAL A 15 3.03 6.50 1.55
C VAL A 15 2.73 5.02 1.77
N VAL A 16 3.77 4.24 2.04
CA VAL A 16 3.67 2.81 2.37
C VAL A 16 4.23 2.57 3.76
N VAL A 17 3.42 2.01 4.66
CA VAL A 17 3.80 1.73 6.05
C VAL A 17 3.88 0.23 6.31
N GLY A 18 5.07 -0.25 6.61
CA GLY A 18 5.31 -1.61 7.12
C GLY A 18 5.18 -2.75 6.11
N SER A 19 4.99 -2.49 4.82
CA SER A 19 4.88 -3.52 3.78
C SER A 19 5.95 -3.37 2.71
N ARG A 20 6.97 -4.20 2.79
CA ARG A 20 8.04 -4.26 1.79
C ARG A 20 7.52 -4.73 0.42
N MET A 21 6.65 -5.75 0.42
CA MET A 21 6.06 -6.26 -0.83
C MET A 21 5.23 -5.20 -1.55
N MET A 22 4.45 -4.41 -0.79
CA MET A 22 3.68 -3.31 -1.37
C MET A 22 4.60 -2.23 -1.95
N LEU A 23 5.67 -1.86 -1.23
CA LEU A 23 6.68 -0.94 -1.73
C LEU A 23 7.22 -1.40 -3.08
N GLU A 24 7.62 -2.66 -3.18
CA GLU A 24 8.21 -3.21 -4.41
C GLU A 24 7.21 -3.24 -5.57
N LEU A 25 5.96 -3.67 -5.33
CA LEU A 25 4.92 -3.68 -6.36
C LEU A 25 4.65 -2.28 -6.91
N LEU A 26 4.53 -1.27 -6.03
CA LEU A 26 4.26 0.11 -6.45
C LEU A 26 5.46 0.75 -7.16
N TRP A 27 6.67 0.49 -6.66
CA TRP A 27 7.88 0.97 -7.31
C TRP A 27 8.04 0.41 -8.73
N ARG A 28 7.83 -0.91 -8.90
CA ARG A 28 7.85 -1.57 -10.23
C ARG A 28 6.72 -1.12 -11.15
N SER A 29 5.63 -0.62 -10.58
CA SER A 29 4.50 -0.06 -11.35
C SER A 29 4.78 1.34 -11.88
N GLY A 30 5.89 1.98 -11.52
CA GLY A 30 6.28 3.31 -12.02
C GLY A 30 5.65 4.47 -11.23
N ILE A 31 5.31 4.28 -9.96
CA ILE A 31 4.90 5.39 -9.08
C ILE A 31 6.10 6.32 -8.87
N GLY A 32 5.90 7.63 -9.11
CA GLY A 32 7.00 8.60 -9.13
C GLY A 32 7.64 8.87 -7.78
N CYS A 33 6.87 8.88 -6.68
CA CYS A 33 7.40 9.08 -5.35
C CYS A 33 6.77 8.10 -4.36
N ILE A 34 7.60 7.33 -3.66
CA ILE A 34 7.15 6.44 -2.58
C ILE A 34 7.87 6.81 -1.30
N ARG A 35 7.12 7.19 -0.28
CA ARG A 35 7.62 7.40 1.07
C ARG A 35 7.37 6.13 1.87
N TYR A 36 8.44 5.39 2.14
CA TYR A 36 8.37 4.13 2.85
C TYR A 36 8.69 4.31 4.32
N ILE A 37 7.78 3.90 5.19
CA ILE A 37 7.92 3.99 6.65
C ILE A 37 8.01 2.56 7.21
N SER A 38 9.10 2.25 7.91
CA SER A 38 9.32 0.93 8.50
C SER A 38 10.09 1.02 9.82
N ASP A 39 10.14 -0.11 10.54
CA ASP A 39 10.88 -0.20 11.79
C ASP A 39 12.42 -0.22 11.57
N PHE A 40 12.89 -0.37 10.33
CA PHE A 40 14.31 -0.51 9.98
C PHE A 40 14.66 0.24 8.69
N ILE A 41 15.55 1.23 8.77
CA ILE A 41 16.05 1.97 7.59
C ILE A 41 17.07 1.14 6.80
N SER A 42 17.90 0.34 7.47
CA SER A 42 19.08 -0.32 6.88
C SER A 42 18.77 -1.33 5.77
N GLN A 43 17.49 -1.51 5.41
CA GLN A 43 17.07 -2.50 4.43
C GLN A 43 16.59 -1.90 3.11
N VAL A 44 16.60 -0.59 2.93
CA VAL A 44 16.07 0.00 1.70
C VAL A 44 17.10 0.03 0.58
N ASP A 45 18.36 0.32 0.91
CA ASP A 45 19.44 0.20 -0.09
C ASP A 45 19.62 -1.26 -0.56
N SER A 46 19.23 -2.22 0.31
CA SER A 46 19.22 -3.65 -0.02
C SER A 46 17.90 -4.15 -0.60
N LEU A 47 16.86 -3.34 -0.71
CA LEU A 47 15.58 -3.75 -1.31
C LEU A 47 15.74 -4.12 -2.78
N ILE A 48 16.66 -3.50 -3.46
CA ILE A 48 17.03 -3.81 -4.84
C ILE A 48 17.78 -5.13 -4.87
N ASP A 49 18.58 -5.44 -3.81
CA ASP A 49 19.48 -6.61 -3.77
C ASP A 49 18.93 -7.79 -2.96
N CYS A 50 17.96 -7.59 -2.06
CA CYS A 50 17.58 -8.59 -1.06
C CYS A 50 16.23 -9.27 -1.27
N THR A 51 15.43 -8.90 -2.24
CA THR A 51 14.23 -9.67 -2.60
C THR A 51 14.57 -10.89 -3.41
N LEU A 52 15.82 -11.00 -3.83
CA LEU A 52 16.29 -12.00 -4.75
C LEU A 52 17.61 -12.57 -4.28
N ASP A 53 17.77 -13.87 -4.48
CA ASP A 53 19.07 -14.51 -4.47
C ASP A 53 20.03 -13.65 -5.34
N PRO A 54 21.27 -13.40 -4.92
CA PRO A 54 22.26 -12.67 -5.72
C PRO A 54 22.41 -13.20 -7.16
N LEU A 55 22.07 -14.46 -7.39
CA LEU A 55 22.00 -15.06 -8.73
C LEU A 55 20.78 -14.59 -9.52
N GLU A 56 19.70 -14.20 -8.88
CA GLU A 56 18.48 -13.70 -9.51
C GLU A 56 18.52 -12.19 -9.71
N ALA A 57 19.28 -11.44 -8.92
CA ALA A 57 19.43 -9.98 -9.06
C ALA A 57 19.89 -9.60 -10.47
N ASN A 58 20.80 -10.38 -11.07
CA ASN A 58 21.25 -10.18 -12.44
C ASN A 58 20.19 -10.52 -13.52
N GLN A 59 19.16 -11.29 -13.17
CA GLN A 59 18.08 -11.61 -14.11
C GLN A 59 16.98 -10.54 -14.11
N TYR A 60 16.90 -9.70 -13.07
CA TYR A 60 15.87 -8.66 -12.95
C TYR A 60 16.15 -7.41 -13.76
N ASP A 61 17.36 -7.17 -14.17
CA ASP A 61 17.66 -6.17 -15.20
C ASP A 61 16.99 -6.49 -16.54
N ILE A 62 16.46 -7.74 -16.67
CA ILE A 62 15.82 -8.23 -17.90
C ILE A 62 14.28 -8.15 -17.84
N VAL A 63 13.65 -8.08 -16.67
CA VAL A 63 12.21 -8.41 -16.52
C VAL A 63 11.29 -7.21 -16.21
N GLY A 64 11.77 -6.02 -16.02
CA GLY A 64 10.87 -4.89 -15.79
C GLY A 64 11.48 -3.55 -16.09
N PRO A 65 10.71 -2.62 -16.68
CA PRO A 65 11.17 -1.25 -16.74
C PRO A 65 11.27 -0.75 -15.30
N ARG A 66 12.49 -0.55 -14.81
CA ARG A 66 12.71 0.41 -13.74
C ARG A 66 12.28 1.73 -14.32
N SER A 67 11.32 2.40 -13.71
CA SER A 67 11.18 3.82 -13.96
C SER A 67 12.44 4.44 -13.37
N GLU A 68 13.33 4.96 -14.20
CA GLU A 68 14.52 5.69 -13.78
C GLU A 68 14.14 6.94 -12.96
N GLU A 69 12.86 7.29 -12.93
CA GLU A 69 12.29 8.49 -12.29
C GLU A 69 11.58 8.19 -10.95
N SER A 70 11.42 6.92 -10.57
CA SER A 70 10.79 6.57 -9.28
C SER A 70 11.72 6.80 -8.11
N ASN A 71 11.34 7.71 -7.20
CA ASN A 71 12.08 8.01 -5.99
C ASN A 71 11.47 7.29 -4.78
N VAL A 72 12.26 6.47 -4.11
CA VAL A 72 11.90 5.88 -2.81
C VAL A 72 12.64 6.63 -1.71
N ILE A 73 11.87 7.21 -0.77
CA ILE A 73 12.40 7.91 0.39
C ILE A 73 12.01 7.10 1.63
N SER A 74 12.98 6.66 2.39
CA SER A 74 12.74 5.80 3.54
C SER A 74 12.82 6.55 4.85
N TYR A 75 11.92 6.19 5.74
CA TYR A 75 11.80 6.75 7.08
C TYR A 75 11.71 5.62 8.11
N LEU A 76 12.31 5.82 9.29
CA LEU A 76 11.91 5.07 10.47
C LEU A 76 10.50 5.48 10.88
N PHE A 77 9.75 4.52 11.43
CA PHE A 77 8.44 4.85 12.00
C PHE A 77 8.66 5.86 13.14
N PRO A 78 8.17 7.10 13.00
CA PRO A 78 8.42 8.13 14.00
C PRO A 78 7.59 7.89 15.26
N GLU A 79 8.17 8.18 16.43
CA GLU A 79 7.45 8.16 17.71
C GLU A 79 6.49 9.36 17.84
N ASP A 80 6.83 10.48 17.20
CA ASP A 80 5.99 11.68 17.20
C ASP A 80 4.97 11.67 16.06
N ARG A 81 3.71 11.77 16.45
CA ARG A 81 2.57 11.88 15.52
C ARG A 81 2.69 13.06 14.55
N THR A 82 3.26 14.18 15.00
CA THR A 82 3.44 15.38 14.16
C THR A 82 4.39 15.09 13.01
N GLU A 83 5.47 14.36 13.29
CA GLU A 83 6.43 13.95 12.30
C GLU A 83 5.82 12.94 11.31
N LEU A 84 5.05 11.96 11.80
CA LEU A 84 4.33 11.02 10.95
C LEU A 84 3.38 11.76 10.00
N LYS A 85 2.63 12.74 10.53
CA LYS A 85 1.75 13.60 9.73
C LYS A 85 2.53 14.40 8.68
N ARG A 86 3.72 14.92 9.04
CA ARG A 86 4.60 15.64 8.11
C ARG A 86 5.05 14.74 6.96
N ILE A 87 5.45 13.51 7.26
CA ILE A 87 5.87 12.52 6.24
C ILE A 87 4.70 12.16 5.32
N MET A 88 3.50 12.02 5.86
CA MET A 88 2.31 11.62 5.08
C MET A 88 1.71 12.75 4.25
N LYS A 89 1.94 14.01 4.63
CA LYS A 89 1.34 15.18 3.95
C LYS A 89 1.76 15.27 2.48
N GLY A 90 0.78 15.53 1.61
CA GLY A 90 1.00 15.66 0.16
C GLY A 90 1.16 14.32 -0.57
N SER A 91 0.77 13.20 0.05
CA SER A 91 0.57 11.94 -0.67
C SER A 91 -0.82 11.89 -1.30
N ASP A 92 -0.96 11.12 -2.37
CA ASP A 92 -2.24 10.87 -3.03
C ASP A 92 -2.99 9.70 -2.38
N ILE A 93 -2.24 8.72 -1.83
CA ILE A 93 -2.78 7.55 -1.14
C ILE A 93 -1.82 7.13 -0.01
N VAL A 94 -2.38 6.63 1.07
CA VAL A 94 -1.64 6.02 2.18
C VAL A 94 -2.03 4.56 2.31
N VAL A 95 -1.03 3.67 2.31
CA VAL A 95 -1.20 2.22 2.52
C VAL A 95 -0.50 1.81 3.79
N ALA A 96 -1.17 1.10 4.70
CA ALA A 96 -0.54 0.64 5.92
C ALA A 96 -0.86 -0.82 6.24
N HIS A 97 0.18 -1.59 6.54
CA HIS A 97 0.12 -2.95 7.05
C HIS A 97 0.59 -3.04 8.52
N LYS A 98 1.04 -1.93 9.07
CA LYS A 98 1.40 -1.74 10.49
C LYS A 98 0.83 -0.43 10.98
N ASN A 99 0.60 -0.33 12.29
CA ASN A 99 0.12 0.89 12.96
C ASN A 99 -1.13 1.51 12.30
N MET A 100 -1.98 0.65 11.72
CA MET A 100 -3.10 1.04 10.86
C MET A 100 -4.06 2.04 11.52
N LEU A 101 -4.32 1.88 12.82
CA LEU A 101 -5.23 2.79 13.54
C LEU A 101 -4.70 4.22 13.61
N GLU A 102 -3.43 4.39 13.90
CA GLU A 102 -2.81 5.72 13.96
C GLU A 102 -2.67 6.33 12.56
N VAL A 103 -2.17 5.53 11.63
CA VAL A 103 -1.98 5.95 10.24
C VAL A 103 -3.32 6.35 9.60
N SER A 104 -4.40 5.59 9.84
CA SER A 104 -5.73 5.91 9.31
C SER A 104 -6.29 7.23 9.83
N LYS A 105 -6.09 7.52 11.13
CA LYS A 105 -6.51 8.80 11.72
C LYS A 105 -5.76 9.98 11.11
N ILE A 106 -4.46 9.82 10.87
CA ILE A 106 -3.67 10.88 10.24
C ILE A 106 -4.06 11.04 8.76
N ALA A 107 -4.29 9.95 8.04
CA ALA A 107 -4.73 10.00 6.65
C ALA A 107 -6.06 10.77 6.51
N GLU A 108 -7.01 10.54 7.42
CA GLU A 108 -8.25 11.32 7.48
C GLU A 108 -7.98 12.80 7.74
N GLU A 109 -7.17 13.12 8.75
CA GLU A 109 -6.85 14.52 9.10
C GLU A 109 -6.20 15.31 7.97
N ILE A 110 -5.44 14.63 7.10
CA ILE A 110 -4.80 15.27 5.94
C ILE A 110 -5.62 15.17 4.66
N GLY A 111 -6.79 14.52 4.71
CA GLY A 111 -7.71 14.40 3.59
C GLY A 111 -7.25 13.42 2.50
N VAL A 112 -6.55 12.34 2.86
CA VAL A 112 -5.97 11.39 1.92
C VAL A 112 -6.62 10.01 2.07
N PRO A 113 -6.94 9.30 0.96
CA PRO A 113 -7.44 7.93 1.00
C PRO A 113 -6.48 6.98 1.72
N PHE A 114 -7.05 6.08 2.52
CA PHE A 114 -6.32 5.09 3.31
C PHE A 114 -6.67 3.67 2.89
N ILE A 115 -5.67 2.83 2.70
CA ILE A 115 -5.79 1.40 2.38
C ILE A 115 -5.11 0.59 3.49
N PRO A 116 -5.87 -0.20 4.28
CA PRO A 116 -5.31 -1.10 5.28
C PRO A 116 -4.72 -2.36 4.64
N ASP A 117 -4.36 -3.34 5.45
CA ASP A 117 -3.81 -4.62 5.02
C ASP A 117 -4.85 -5.65 4.51
N ILE A 118 -6.04 -5.18 4.17
CA ILE A 118 -7.06 -5.88 3.36
C ILE A 118 -7.40 -5.03 2.14
N VAL A 119 -8.10 -5.59 1.16
CA VAL A 119 -8.42 -4.87 -0.08
C VAL A 119 -9.70 -4.06 0.09
N THR A 120 -9.55 -2.84 0.54
CA THR A 120 -10.60 -1.82 0.65
C THR A 120 -9.98 -0.44 0.74
N THR A 121 -10.73 0.59 0.38
CA THR A 121 -10.28 1.99 0.44
C THR A 121 -11.19 2.78 1.38
N PHE A 122 -10.60 3.46 2.34
CA PHE A 122 -11.28 4.41 3.22
C PHE A 122 -11.06 5.82 2.67
N LEU A 123 -12.14 6.49 2.31
CA LEU A 123 -12.10 7.89 1.90
C LEU A 123 -12.17 8.80 3.13
N PRO A 124 -11.55 9.99 3.08
CA PRO A 124 -11.57 10.94 4.22
C PRO A 124 -12.96 11.28 4.72
N ASP A 125 -13.93 11.44 3.81
CA ASP A 125 -15.31 11.78 4.14
C ASP A 125 -16.23 10.53 4.27
N GLY A 126 -15.64 9.33 4.22
CA GLY A 126 -16.35 8.05 4.27
C GLY A 126 -16.46 7.47 5.67
N VAL A 127 -16.76 6.16 5.70
CA VAL A 127 -16.73 5.36 6.92
C VAL A 127 -15.31 5.34 7.48
N LYS A 128 -15.17 5.46 8.81
CA LYS A 128 -13.85 5.48 9.44
C LYS A 128 -13.34 4.07 9.72
N PHE A 129 -12.03 3.88 9.55
CA PHE A 129 -11.38 2.59 9.81
C PHE A 129 -11.67 2.07 11.22
N TRP A 130 -11.63 2.93 12.23
CA TRP A 130 -11.85 2.56 13.63
C TRP A 130 -13.32 2.39 14.02
N GLU A 131 -14.26 2.64 13.13
CA GLU A 131 -15.69 2.37 13.34
C GLU A 131 -16.07 0.94 12.92
N LEU A 132 -15.18 0.23 12.25
CA LEU A 132 -15.45 -1.09 11.71
C LEU A 132 -14.72 -2.19 12.49
N GLU A 133 -15.40 -3.33 12.65
CA GLU A 133 -14.77 -4.55 13.14
C GLU A 133 -13.78 -5.05 12.08
N TYR A 134 -12.51 -5.09 12.48
CA TYR A 134 -11.47 -5.55 11.58
C TYR A 134 -11.42 -7.09 11.58
N PRO A 135 -11.51 -7.73 10.40
CA PRO A 135 -11.54 -9.18 10.33
C PRO A 135 -10.20 -9.78 10.76
N LYS A 136 -10.27 -10.84 11.56
CA LYS A 136 -9.10 -11.67 11.85
C LYS A 136 -8.83 -12.56 10.64
N VAL A 137 -7.86 -12.20 9.83
CA VAL A 137 -7.42 -13.00 8.68
C VAL A 137 -6.17 -13.78 9.09
N GLU A 138 -6.19 -15.10 8.93
CA GLU A 138 -4.99 -15.92 9.09
C GLU A 138 -4.04 -15.63 7.92
N ARG A 139 -2.92 -14.98 8.22
CA ARG A 139 -1.95 -14.58 7.21
C ARG A 139 -0.89 -15.63 7.02
N ASN A 140 -0.74 -16.03 5.81
CA ASN A 140 0.43 -16.75 5.34
C ASN A 140 1.07 -16.01 4.15
N PRO A 141 2.31 -16.33 3.77
CA PRO A 141 3.01 -15.60 2.70
C PRO A 141 2.25 -15.54 1.38
N ILE A 142 1.49 -16.58 1.04
CA ILE A 142 0.76 -16.64 -0.25
C ILE A 142 -0.46 -15.71 -0.22
N SER A 143 -1.32 -15.82 0.81
CA SER A 143 -2.49 -14.94 0.93
C SER A 143 -2.08 -13.47 1.07
N TYR A 144 -0.96 -13.21 1.76
CA TYR A 144 -0.38 -11.88 1.87
C TYR A 144 0.07 -11.33 0.52
N ALA A 145 0.78 -12.13 -0.29
CA ALA A 145 1.23 -11.73 -1.62
C ALA A 145 0.05 -11.42 -2.55
N ILE A 146 -0.99 -12.24 -2.54
CA ILE A 146 -2.22 -12.01 -3.32
C ILE A 146 -2.91 -10.73 -2.86
N THR A 147 -3.03 -10.52 -1.54
CA THR A 147 -3.62 -9.29 -0.98
C THR A 147 -2.86 -8.06 -1.45
N CYS A 148 -1.53 -8.03 -1.35
CA CYS A 148 -0.70 -6.93 -1.83
C CYS A 148 -0.88 -6.69 -3.34
N GLY A 149 -0.96 -7.75 -4.14
CA GLY A 149 -1.22 -7.62 -5.59
C GLY A 149 -2.57 -6.98 -5.90
N LEU A 150 -3.63 -7.39 -5.21
CA LEU A 150 -4.97 -6.80 -5.34
C LEU A 150 -5.02 -5.35 -4.85
N GLN A 151 -4.33 -5.03 -3.75
CA GLN A 151 -4.22 -3.66 -3.24
C GLN A 151 -3.48 -2.76 -4.23
N ALA A 152 -2.36 -3.23 -4.80
CA ALA A 152 -1.63 -2.48 -5.82
C ALA A 152 -2.52 -2.19 -7.04
N LEU A 153 -3.33 -3.16 -7.48
CA LEU A 153 -4.30 -2.97 -8.55
C LEU A 153 -5.35 -1.91 -8.18
N GLU A 154 -5.91 -1.96 -6.95
CA GLU A 154 -6.89 -0.97 -6.48
C GLU A 154 -6.28 0.44 -6.39
N ILE A 155 -5.03 0.55 -5.95
CA ILE A 155 -4.30 1.82 -5.94
C ILE A 155 -4.20 2.37 -7.37
N MET A 156 -3.74 1.57 -8.31
CA MET A 156 -3.59 1.99 -9.70
C MET A 156 -4.93 2.40 -10.34
N ARG A 157 -6.01 1.66 -10.05
CA ARG A 157 -7.36 2.03 -10.48
C ARG A 157 -7.82 3.35 -9.90
N THR A 158 -7.57 3.57 -8.60
CA THR A 158 -7.90 4.82 -7.91
C THR A 158 -7.17 6.01 -8.53
N LEU A 159 -5.87 5.86 -8.77
CA LEU A 159 -5.05 6.90 -9.41
C LEU A 159 -5.46 7.15 -10.88
N ALA A 160 -5.98 6.15 -11.56
CA ALA A 160 -6.56 6.27 -12.90
C ALA A 160 -7.99 6.85 -12.91
N GLY A 161 -8.52 7.29 -11.76
CA GLY A 161 -9.87 7.85 -11.63
C GLY A 161 -11.00 6.80 -11.72
N GLN A 162 -10.67 5.52 -11.61
CA GLN A 162 -11.67 4.46 -11.54
C GLN A 162 -12.19 4.30 -10.11
N LYS A 163 -13.44 3.86 -9.98
CA LYS A 163 -14.04 3.63 -8.66
C LYS A 163 -13.36 2.46 -7.95
N PRO A 164 -12.73 2.68 -6.79
CA PRO A 164 -12.15 1.60 -5.98
C PRO A 164 -13.22 0.83 -5.21
N ILE A 165 -12.80 -0.25 -4.55
CA ILE A 165 -13.61 -0.92 -3.53
C ILE A 165 -13.59 -0.03 -2.29
N LEU A 166 -14.76 0.48 -1.91
CA LEU A 166 -14.93 1.41 -0.80
C LEU A 166 -15.40 0.70 0.47
N ALA A 167 -14.84 1.05 1.61
CA ALA A 167 -15.37 0.63 2.91
C ALA A 167 -16.86 1.03 3.04
N PRO A 168 -17.72 0.18 3.63
CA PRO A 168 -17.41 -1.06 4.36
C PRO A 168 -17.21 -2.32 3.50
N GLU A 169 -17.33 -2.26 2.17
CA GLU A 169 -17.02 -3.40 1.31
C GLU A 169 -15.52 -3.67 1.29
N ALA A 170 -15.14 -4.94 1.35
CA ALA A 170 -13.74 -5.38 1.30
C ALA A 170 -13.60 -6.72 0.58
N ILE A 171 -12.39 -7.00 0.09
CA ILE A 171 -11.99 -8.34 -0.34
C ILE A 171 -11.02 -8.90 0.69
N LEU A 172 -11.32 -10.10 1.16
CA LEU A 172 -10.46 -10.90 2.02
C LEU A 172 -9.86 -12.04 1.19
N VAL A 173 -8.59 -12.31 1.44
CA VAL A 173 -7.87 -13.43 0.84
C VAL A 173 -7.54 -14.44 1.95
N ASP A 174 -8.18 -15.59 1.91
CA ASP A 174 -7.97 -16.69 2.84
C ASP A 174 -7.60 -17.96 2.06
N LEU A 175 -6.62 -18.73 2.54
CA LEU A 175 -6.19 -19.93 1.81
C LEU A 175 -7.22 -21.05 1.81
N LYS A 176 -8.01 -21.15 2.88
CA LYS A 176 -9.02 -22.23 3.03
C LYS A 176 -10.31 -21.87 2.30
N GLU A 177 -10.67 -20.59 2.37
CA GLU A 177 -11.95 -20.08 1.90
C GLU A 177 -11.85 -19.36 0.55
N GLY A 178 -10.64 -19.12 0.07
CA GLY A 178 -10.37 -18.42 -1.20
C GLY A 178 -10.48 -16.89 -1.08
N ILE A 179 -10.86 -16.26 -2.18
CA ILE A 179 -11.04 -14.81 -2.25
C ILE A 179 -12.53 -14.51 -2.04
N LYS A 180 -12.84 -13.72 -1.02
CA LYS A 180 -14.22 -13.37 -0.65
C LYS A 180 -14.45 -11.88 -0.63
N ARG A 181 -15.60 -11.46 -1.14
CA ARG A 181 -16.12 -10.12 -0.93
C ARG A 181 -16.98 -10.11 0.32
N VAL A 182 -16.70 -9.20 1.24
CA VAL A 182 -17.39 -9.08 2.53
C VAL A 182 -17.83 -7.64 2.75
N CYS A 183 -18.81 -7.47 3.64
CA CYS A 183 -19.16 -6.16 4.19
C CYS A 183 -18.71 -6.12 5.65
N LEU A 184 -17.81 -5.21 5.98
CA LEU A 184 -17.29 -5.02 7.33
C LEU A 184 -18.40 -4.47 8.22
N ARG A 185 -18.52 -4.98 9.44
CA ARG A 185 -19.55 -4.57 10.40
C ARG A 185 -19.10 -3.34 11.18
N LYS A 186 -20.04 -2.48 11.54
CA LYS A 186 -19.74 -1.40 12.49
C LYS A 186 -19.61 -1.96 13.89
N ILE A 187 -18.67 -1.44 14.66
CA ILE A 187 -18.48 -1.79 16.06
C ILE A 187 -19.75 -1.39 16.84
N GLY A 188 -20.30 -2.34 17.60
CA GLY A 188 -21.48 -2.08 18.44
C GLY A 188 -22.84 -2.16 17.75
N THR A 189 -22.92 -2.56 16.49
CA THR A 189 -24.19 -2.94 15.83
C THR A 189 -24.38 -4.44 15.98
N ALA A 190 -25.07 -4.87 17.03
CA ALA A 190 -25.54 -6.23 17.21
C ALA A 190 -26.78 -6.47 16.34
#